data_1f3670b282fcb2d85de027fce35167f5
#
_entry.id   1f3670b282fcb2d85de027fce35167f5
#
_cell.length_a   1.000
_cell.length_b   1.000
_cell.length_c   1.000
_cell.angle_alpha   90.00
_cell.angle_beta   90.00
_cell.angle_gamma   90.00
#
_symmetry.space_group_name_H-M   'P 1'
#
loop_
_entity.id
_entity.type
_entity.pdbx_description
1 polymer ?
#
loop_
_entity_poly.entity_id
_entity_poly.type
_entity_poly.pdbx_seq_one_letter_code
_entity_poly.pdbx_strand_id
1 'polypeptide(L)'
;MTHFESSESTTTQPKSAQQTQPDVHVFNEQNDFELDTERYRQLAMSVIAGEGVIGVSELSVTFVSPEAIAVLNEQHMGHEGPTDVLAFPIDEHSTQSPNLNDTPLMLGDVVVCPSVAADNCSTNKGSYPGHQGLLRDEIDLLVVHGVLHVLGMDHAEHQEKQRMQQRERLYLANIAEKGL
;
A
#
# COMPACT_ATOMS: atom_id res chain seq x y z
N MET A 1 30.82 -5.49 64.52
CA MET A 1 29.49 -5.60 63.91
C MET A 1 29.47 -4.65 62.71
N THR A 2 29.78 -5.16 61.55
CA THR A 2 29.83 -4.40 60.29
C THR A 2 28.70 -4.93 59.39
N HIS A 3 27.71 -4.06 59.15
CA HIS A 3 26.63 -4.33 58.21
C HIS A 3 27.13 -4.10 56.79
N PHE A 4 26.99 -5.14 55.96
CA PHE A 4 27.25 -5.12 54.54
C PHE A 4 25.92 -4.91 53.84
N GLU A 5 25.69 -3.72 53.27
CA GLU A 5 24.52 -3.43 52.44
C GLU A 5 24.79 -3.93 51.02
N SER A 6 23.99 -4.88 50.57
CA SER A 6 23.97 -5.38 49.20
C SER A 6 23.17 -4.42 48.33
N SER A 7 23.84 -3.75 47.41
CA SER A 7 23.20 -2.96 46.33
C SER A 7 22.67 -3.89 45.25
N GLU A 8 21.36 -3.99 45.15
CA GLU A 8 20.67 -4.64 44.05
C GLU A 8 20.78 -3.77 42.77
N SER A 9 21.52 -4.29 41.81
CA SER A 9 21.59 -3.71 40.46
C SER A 9 20.34 -4.11 39.68
N THR A 10 19.40 -3.18 39.53
CA THR A 10 18.24 -3.34 38.66
C THR A 10 18.70 -3.26 37.20
N THR A 11 18.91 -4.39 36.58
CA THR A 11 19.16 -4.49 35.15
C THR A 11 17.87 -4.20 34.40
N THR A 12 17.73 -2.98 33.90
CA THR A 12 16.67 -2.60 32.97
C THR A 12 16.94 -3.27 31.61
N GLN A 13 16.21 -4.31 31.31
CA GLN A 13 16.24 -4.90 29.95
C GLN A 13 15.70 -3.86 28.95
N PRO A 14 16.35 -3.69 27.79
CA PRO A 14 15.81 -2.85 26.72
C PRO A 14 14.48 -3.46 26.26
N LYS A 15 13.41 -2.68 26.26
CA LYS A 15 12.14 -3.03 25.62
C LYS A 15 12.47 -3.41 24.16
N SER A 16 12.20 -4.66 23.79
CA SER A 16 12.23 -5.11 22.42
C SER A 16 11.42 -4.13 21.58
N ALA A 17 12.01 -3.56 20.53
CA ALA A 17 11.32 -2.77 19.54
C ALA A 17 10.23 -3.68 18.96
N GLN A 18 8.98 -3.47 19.36
CA GLN A 18 7.84 -4.07 18.71
C GLN A 18 7.84 -3.49 17.29
N GLN A 19 8.11 -4.35 16.30
CA GLN A 19 7.85 -4.02 14.91
C GLN A 19 6.33 -3.80 14.81
N THR A 20 5.94 -2.54 14.84
CA THR A 20 4.55 -2.14 14.63
C THR A 20 4.25 -2.36 13.15
N GLN A 21 3.32 -3.29 12.88
CA GLN A 21 2.85 -3.53 11.52
C GLN A 21 2.05 -2.29 11.04
N PRO A 22 2.10 -1.98 9.73
CA PRO A 22 1.26 -0.94 9.17
C PRO A 22 -0.21 -1.28 9.38
N ASP A 23 -1.04 -0.28 9.67
CA ASP A 23 -2.49 -0.42 9.75
C ASP A 23 -3.09 -0.07 8.38
N VAL A 24 -3.71 -1.04 7.73
CA VAL A 24 -4.29 -0.89 6.40
C VAL A 24 -5.79 -1.15 6.48
N HIS A 25 -6.57 -0.13 6.13
CA HIS A 25 -8.01 -0.20 6.05
C HIS A 25 -8.45 -0.43 4.60
N VAL A 26 -9.28 -1.44 4.36
CA VAL A 26 -9.81 -1.72 3.02
C VAL A 26 -11.32 -1.64 3.05
N PHE A 27 -11.88 -0.75 2.23
CA PHE A 27 -13.31 -0.52 2.08
C PHE A 27 -13.78 -0.95 0.69
N ASN A 28 -14.95 -1.59 0.64
CA ASN A 28 -15.62 -1.92 -0.62
C ASN A 28 -16.94 -1.16 -0.70
N GLU A 29 -16.96 -0.07 -1.45
CA GLU A 29 -18.09 0.83 -1.62
C GLU A 29 -18.79 0.67 -2.98
N GLN A 30 -18.41 -0.38 -3.75
CA GLN A 30 -19.05 -0.76 -5.00
C GLN A 30 -19.81 -2.10 -4.84
N ASN A 31 -20.72 -2.40 -5.76
CA ASN A 31 -21.56 -3.59 -5.68
C ASN A 31 -21.46 -4.51 -6.93
N ASP A 32 -20.64 -4.16 -7.90
CA ASP A 32 -20.56 -4.87 -9.18
C ASP A 32 -19.71 -6.15 -9.09
N PHE A 33 -18.76 -6.18 -8.16
CA PHE A 33 -17.83 -7.30 -7.98
C PHE A 33 -17.68 -7.68 -6.51
N GLU A 34 -17.66 -8.98 -6.25
CA GLU A 34 -17.23 -9.51 -4.94
C GLU A 34 -15.69 -9.47 -4.87
N LEU A 35 -15.17 -8.79 -3.84
CA LEU A 35 -13.74 -8.60 -3.64
C LEU A 35 -13.30 -9.16 -2.29
N ASP A 36 -12.19 -9.87 -2.28
CA ASP A 36 -11.52 -10.31 -1.05
C ASP A 36 -10.71 -9.14 -0.45
N THR A 37 -11.36 -8.33 0.37
CA THR A 37 -10.75 -7.15 1.00
C THR A 37 -9.57 -7.50 1.89
N GLU A 38 -9.58 -8.67 2.54
CA GLU A 38 -8.48 -9.14 3.37
C GLU A 38 -7.22 -9.43 2.55
N ARG A 39 -7.38 -10.02 1.36
CA ARG A 39 -6.28 -10.20 0.40
C ARG A 39 -5.61 -8.88 0.06
N TYR A 40 -6.38 -7.85 -0.30
CA TYR A 40 -5.84 -6.54 -0.67
C TYR A 40 -5.22 -5.80 0.52
N ARG A 41 -5.75 -6.02 1.72
CA ARG A 41 -5.14 -5.53 2.95
C ARG A 41 -3.74 -6.12 3.15
N GLN A 42 -3.60 -7.44 3.06
CA GLN A 42 -2.33 -8.14 3.20
C GLN A 42 -1.33 -7.74 2.10
N LEU A 43 -1.82 -7.55 0.87
CA LEU A 43 -1.03 -7.09 -0.24
C LEU A 43 -0.43 -5.72 0.04
N ALA A 44 -1.27 -4.73 0.39
CA ALA A 44 -0.82 -3.38 0.71
C ALA A 44 0.16 -3.37 1.89
N MET A 45 -0.11 -4.13 2.96
CA MET A 45 0.82 -4.29 4.10
C MET A 45 2.18 -4.84 3.65
N SER A 46 2.19 -5.80 2.73
CA SER A 46 3.45 -6.39 2.23
C SER A 46 4.29 -5.39 1.43
N VAL A 47 3.65 -4.49 0.68
CA VAL A 47 4.32 -3.40 -0.05
C VAL A 47 4.92 -2.40 0.93
N ILE A 48 4.12 -1.90 1.88
CA ILE A 48 4.57 -0.92 2.89
C ILE A 48 5.77 -1.47 3.68
N ALA A 49 5.68 -2.71 4.16
CA ALA A 49 6.77 -3.36 4.89
C ALA A 49 8.02 -3.57 4.01
N GLY A 50 7.83 -3.94 2.75
CA GLY A 50 8.92 -4.17 1.79
C GLY A 50 9.63 -2.90 1.33
N GLU A 51 8.96 -1.75 1.37
CA GLU A 51 9.55 -0.42 1.12
C GLU A 51 10.24 0.17 2.36
N GLY A 52 10.24 -0.54 3.49
CA GLY A 52 11.01 -0.17 4.67
C GLY A 52 10.41 0.99 5.47
N VAL A 53 9.10 1.19 5.39
CA VAL A 53 8.39 2.15 6.25
C VAL A 53 8.54 1.75 7.71
N ILE A 54 9.08 2.63 8.52
CA ILE A 54 9.38 2.37 9.93
C ILE A 54 8.34 3.06 10.82
N GLY A 55 7.81 2.33 11.80
CA GLY A 55 6.87 2.85 12.79
C GLY A 55 5.42 2.49 12.47
N VAL A 56 4.52 3.05 13.28
CA VAL A 56 3.08 2.91 13.06
C VAL A 56 2.69 3.76 11.86
N SER A 57 2.07 3.17 10.87
CA SER A 57 1.62 3.87 9.66
C SER A 57 0.21 3.43 9.29
N GLU A 58 -0.56 4.32 8.69
CA GLU A 58 -1.94 4.09 8.26
C GLU A 58 -2.09 4.35 6.76
N LEU A 59 -2.82 3.46 6.08
CA LEU A 59 -3.18 3.55 4.66
C LEU A 59 -4.63 3.15 4.50
N SER A 60 -5.38 3.85 3.63
CA SER A 60 -6.68 3.38 3.16
C SER A 60 -6.62 2.89 1.72
N VAL A 61 -7.35 1.81 1.44
CA VAL A 61 -7.64 1.34 0.07
C VAL A 61 -9.15 1.24 -0.08
N THR A 62 -9.72 1.99 -1.03
CA THR A 62 -11.17 2.03 -1.22
C THR A 62 -11.54 1.61 -2.64
N PHE A 63 -12.40 0.61 -2.77
CA PHE A 63 -12.97 0.19 -4.05
C PHE A 63 -14.28 0.94 -4.28
N VAL A 64 -14.40 1.64 -5.41
CA VAL A 64 -15.52 2.54 -5.71
C VAL A 64 -16.15 2.28 -7.08
N SER A 65 -17.33 2.87 -7.30
CA SER A 65 -18.00 2.83 -8.62
C SER A 65 -17.32 3.76 -9.64
N PRO A 66 -17.58 3.57 -10.96
CA PRO A 66 -17.09 4.47 -12.00
C PRO A 66 -17.50 5.93 -11.79
N GLU A 67 -18.72 6.18 -11.30
CA GLU A 67 -19.23 7.52 -11.05
C GLU A 67 -18.45 8.20 -9.92
N ALA A 68 -18.17 7.46 -8.84
CA ALA A 68 -17.44 8.00 -7.69
C ALA A 68 -16.01 8.36 -8.06
N ILE A 69 -15.27 7.48 -8.77
CA ILE A 69 -13.91 7.77 -9.15
C ILE A 69 -13.81 8.88 -10.21
N ALA A 70 -14.82 9.01 -11.09
CA ALA A 70 -14.87 10.09 -12.08
C ALA A 70 -14.92 11.46 -11.42
N VAL A 71 -15.70 11.61 -10.33
CA VAL A 71 -15.75 12.85 -9.55
C VAL A 71 -14.39 13.18 -8.93
N LEU A 72 -13.72 12.19 -8.34
CA LEU A 72 -12.39 12.37 -7.76
C LEU A 72 -11.35 12.72 -8.83
N ASN A 73 -11.39 12.07 -10.00
CA ASN A 73 -10.50 12.30 -11.11
C ASN A 73 -10.64 13.74 -11.64
N GLU A 74 -11.86 14.23 -11.80
CA GLU A 74 -12.11 15.60 -12.22
C GLU A 74 -11.62 16.62 -11.18
N GLN A 75 -11.95 16.40 -9.90
CA GLN A 75 -11.62 17.33 -8.82
C GLN A 75 -10.12 17.45 -8.54
N HIS A 76 -9.39 16.33 -8.60
CA HIS A 76 -7.99 16.26 -8.15
C HIS A 76 -7.00 16.21 -9.31
N MET A 77 -7.36 15.60 -10.44
CA MET A 77 -6.47 15.43 -11.60
C MET A 77 -6.87 16.34 -12.78
N GLY A 78 -8.06 16.95 -12.73
CA GLY A 78 -8.57 17.78 -13.81
C GLY A 78 -8.94 17.02 -15.09
N HIS A 79 -9.14 15.70 -14.97
CA HIS A 79 -9.49 14.82 -16.10
C HIS A 79 -10.96 14.41 -16.01
N GLU A 80 -11.69 14.53 -17.10
CA GLU A 80 -13.08 14.05 -17.18
C GLU A 80 -13.15 12.53 -17.32
N GLY A 81 -14.16 11.94 -16.67
CA GLY A 81 -14.47 10.51 -16.74
C GLY A 81 -13.73 9.64 -15.73
N PRO A 82 -14.08 8.35 -15.65
CA PRO A 82 -13.51 7.43 -14.68
C PRO A 82 -12.09 7.02 -15.05
N THR A 83 -11.30 6.67 -14.04
CA THR A 83 -9.98 6.02 -14.16
C THR A 83 -10.00 4.72 -13.36
N ASP A 84 -8.97 3.89 -13.51
CA ASP A 84 -8.83 2.63 -12.80
C ASP A 84 -8.31 2.77 -11.38
N VAL A 85 -7.38 3.72 -11.15
CA VAL A 85 -6.79 3.99 -9.83
C VAL A 85 -6.43 5.46 -9.65
N LEU A 86 -6.57 5.95 -8.42
CA LEU A 86 -6.04 7.23 -7.94
C LEU A 86 -5.27 6.99 -6.64
N ALA A 87 -4.18 7.71 -6.46
CA ALA A 87 -3.37 7.69 -5.26
C ALA A 87 -3.22 9.10 -4.69
N PHE A 88 -3.48 9.26 -3.40
CA PHE A 88 -3.46 10.53 -2.68
C PHE A 88 -2.48 10.44 -1.51
N PRO A 89 -1.19 10.74 -1.70
CA PRO A 89 -0.24 10.83 -0.59
C PRO A 89 -0.61 11.98 0.34
N ILE A 90 -0.53 11.77 1.66
CA ILE A 90 -0.89 12.80 2.66
C ILE A 90 0.36 13.46 3.22
N ASP A 91 1.31 12.69 3.71
CA ASP A 91 2.53 13.23 4.27
C ASP A 91 3.71 13.09 3.31
N GLU A 92 4.54 14.13 3.18
CA GLU A 92 5.83 14.01 2.49
C GLU A 92 6.78 13.16 3.37
N HIS A 93 6.90 11.89 2.99
CA HIS A 93 7.60 10.91 3.82
C HIS A 93 9.11 10.98 3.64
N SER A 94 9.81 11.33 4.69
CA SER A 94 11.10 10.70 4.88
C SER A 94 10.83 9.31 5.51
N THR A 95 10.76 8.29 4.68
CA THR A 95 10.56 6.88 5.07
C THR A 95 11.63 6.38 6.08
N GLN A 96 12.60 7.21 6.41
CA GLN A 96 13.79 6.86 7.19
C GLN A 96 13.85 7.52 8.58
N SER A 97 12.90 8.38 8.94
CA SER A 97 12.89 8.98 10.28
C SER A 97 11.87 8.24 11.16
N PRO A 98 12.32 7.57 12.23
CA PRO A 98 11.39 7.00 13.18
C PRO A 98 10.55 8.15 13.76
N ASN A 99 9.22 8.01 13.68
CA ASN A 99 8.31 8.93 14.36
C ASN A 99 8.62 8.89 15.86
N LEU A 100 9.25 9.95 16.36
CA LEU A 100 9.58 10.12 17.79
C LEU A 100 8.36 10.39 18.67
N ASN A 101 7.21 10.60 18.04
CA ASN A 101 5.96 10.90 18.70
C ASN A 101 4.98 9.77 18.41
N ASP A 102 4.67 8.84 19.20
CA ASP A 102 3.70 7.72 19.09
C ASP A 102 2.44 7.95 18.17
N THR A 103 2.52 8.90 17.25
CA THR A 103 1.47 9.26 16.29
C THR A 103 1.67 8.46 15.00
N PRO A 104 0.64 7.76 14.50
CA PRO A 104 0.73 7.06 13.23
C PRO A 104 1.10 7.99 12.07
N LEU A 105 1.94 7.52 11.18
CA LEU A 105 2.26 8.18 9.93
C LEU A 105 1.10 7.95 8.94
N MET A 106 0.40 9.00 8.56
CA MET A 106 -0.68 8.93 7.57
C MET A 106 -0.07 8.84 6.18
N LEU A 107 -0.03 7.64 5.61
CA LEU A 107 0.56 7.43 4.29
C LEU A 107 -0.31 8.07 3.20
N GLY A 108 -1.60 7.78 3.22
CA GLY A 108 -2.56 8.34 2.26
C GLY A 108 -3.66 7.36 1.87
N ASP A 109 -4.28 7.65 0.72
CA ASP A 109 -5.41 6.89 0.22
C ASP A 109 -5.14 6.36 -1.19
N VAL A 110 -5.54 5.11 -1.44
CA VAL A 110 -5.59 4.48 -2.77
C VAL A 110 -7.04 4.21 -3.11
N VAL A 111 -7.54 4.75 -4.21
CA VAL A 111 -8.91 4.56 -4.69
C VAL A 111 -8.87 3.77 -6.00
N VAL A 112 -9.55 2.62 -6.05
CA VAL A 112 -9.55 1.71 -7.20
C VAL A 112 -10.97 1.55 -7.72
N CYS A 113 -11.15 1.56 -9.04
CA CYS A 113 -12.41 1.26 -9.71
C CYS A 113 -12.36 -0.12 -10.38
N PRO A 114 -12.98 -1.16 -9.78
CA PRO A 114 -12.97 -2.51 -10.34
C PRO A 114 -13.61 -2.62 -11.73
N SER A 115 -14.62 -1.80 -12.03
CA SER A 115 -15.28 -1.81 -13.34
C SER A 115 -14.34 -1.36 -14.46
N VAL A 116 -13.56 -0.29 -14.24
CA VAL A 116 -12.55 0.16 -15.21
C VAL A 116 -11.39 -0.85 -15.30
N ALA A 117 -10.99 -1.43 -14.16
CA ALA A 117 -9.99 -2.49 -14.13
C ALA A 117 -10.43 -3.71 -14.95
N ALA A 118 -11.71 -4.09 -14.90
CA ALA A 118 -12.26 -5.19 -15.70
C ALA A 118 -12.17 -4.95 -17.20
N ASP A 119 -12.38 -3.71 -17.64
CA ASP A 119 -12.23 -3.32 -19.04
C ASP A 119 -10.75 -3.40 -19.51
N ASN A 120 -9.81 -3.09 -18.60
CA ASN A 120 -8.39 -3.05 -18.90
C ASN A 120 -7.69 -4.41 -18.80
N CYS A 121 -8.21 -5.37 -18.03
CA CYS A 121 -7.49 -6.59 -17.66
C CYS A 121 -7.04 -7.44 -18.86
N SER A 122 -7.82 -7.50 -19.94
CA SER A 122 -7.45 -8.24 -21.16
C SER A 122 -6.34 -7.56 -21.95
N THR A 123 -6.32 -6.23 -21.98
CA THR A 123 -5.29 -5.40 -22.63
C THR A 123 -3.96 -5.49 -21.87
N ASN A 124 -4.04 -5.53 -20.54
CA ASN A 124 -2.88 -5.59 -19.66
C ASN A 124 -2.35 -7.02 -19.41
N LYS A 125 -2.95 -8.03 -20.05
CA LYS A 125 -2.47 -9.40 -19.97
C LYS A 125 -0.98 -9.50 -20.31
N GLY A 126 -0.20 -10.07 -19.38
CA GLY A 126 1.25 -10.23 -19.56
C GLY A 126 2.07 -8.98 -19.18
N SER A 127 1.46 -7.95 -18.60
CA SER A 127 2.18 -6.75 -18.10
C SER A 127 3.20 -7.10 -17.00
N TYR A 128 2.94 -8.17 -16.26
CA TYR A 128 3.91 -8.79 -15.35
C TYR A 128 3.82 -10.32 -15.43
N PRO A 129 4.86 -11.08 -15.03
CA PRO A 129 4.83 -12.53 -14.98
C PRO A 129 3.73 -13.01 -14.01
N GLY A 130 2.72 -13.68 -14.54
CA GLY A 130 1.55 -14.15 -13.77
C GLY A 130 0.25 -13.42 -14.06
N HIS A 131 0.27 -12.25 -14.73
CA HIS A 131 -0.94 -11.57 -15.15
C HIS A 131 -1.60 -12.32 -16.32
N GLN A 132 -2.69 -13.02 -16.04
CA GLN A 132 -3.39 -13.86 -17.03
C GLN A 132 -4.55 -13.13 -17.73
N GLY A 133 -4.80 -11.87 -17.40
CA GLY A 133 -5.92 -11.07 -17.91
C GLY A 133 -7.18 -11.26 -17.08
N LEU A 134 -7.03 -11.68 -15.81
CA LEU A 134 -8.13 -11.77 -14.86
C LEU A 134 -8.28 -10.45 -14.11
N LEU A 135 -9.51 -10.13 -13.71
CA LEU A 135 -9.79 -8.93 -12.91
C LEU A 135 -8.94 -8.88 -11.63
N ARG A 136 -8.75 -10.03 -10.98
CA ARG A 136 -7.92 -10.12 -9.79
C ARG A 136 -6.49 -9.69 -10.06
N ASP A 137 -5.89 -10.14 -11.17
CA ASP A 137 -4.52 -9.79 -11.53
C ASP A 137 -4.37 -8.29 -11.76
N GLU A 138 -5.39 -7.68 -12.39
CA GLU A 138 -5.43 -6.24 -12.64
C GLU A 138 -5.57 -5.45 -11.33
N ILE A 139 -6.49 -5.85 -10.44
CA ILE A 139 -6.65 -5.18 -9.14
C ILE A 139 -5.39 -5.34 -8.28
N ASP A 140 -4.75 -6.52 -8.27
CA ASP A 140 -3.48 -6.72 -7.58
C ASP A 140 -2.42 -5.70 -8.06
N LEU A 141 -2.31 -5.51 -9.38
CA LEU A 141 -1.40 -4.53 -9.97
C LEU A 141 -1.75 -3.10 -9.53
N LEU A 142 -3.03 -2.71 -9.62
CA LEU A 142 -3.49 -1.36 -9.27
C LEU A 142 -3.29 -1.03 -7.79
N VAL A 143 -3.51 -1.99 -6.89
CA VAL A 143 -3.25 -1.80 -5.46
C VAL A 143 -1.76 -1.61 -5.20
N VAL A 144 -0.89 -2.47 -5.76
CA VAL A 144 0.57 -2.32 -5.63
C VAL A 144 1.03 -0.97 -6.18
N HIS A 145 0.58 -0.61 -7.38
CA HIS A 145 0.90 0.64 -8.07
C HIS A 145 0.48 1.87 -7.24
N GLY A 146 -0.76 1.88 -6.76
CA GLY A 146 -1.27 2.97 -5.93
C GLY A 146 -0.53 3.13 -4.61
N VAL A 147 -0.20 2.02 -3.93
CA VAL A 147 0.59 2.06 -2.69
C VAL A 147 2.00 2.60 -2.94
N LEU A 148 2.67 2.19 -4.02
CA LEU A 148 3.99 2.72 -4.38
C LEU A 148 3.95 4.22 -4.67
N HIS A 149 2.88 4.72 -5.31
CA HIS A 149 2.66 6.16 -5.50
C HIS A 149 2.46 6.90 -4.16
N VAL A 150 1.64 6.35 -3.27
CA VAL A 150 1.45 6.91 -1.92
C VAL A 150 2.78 6.97 -1.16
N LEU A 151 3.67 6.00 -1.38
CA LEU A 151 5.01 5.98 -0.79
C LEU A 151 6.04 6.88 -1.52
N GLY A 152 5.58 7.72 -2.45
CA GLY A 152 6.40 8.73 -3.12
C GLY A 152 7.13 8.25 -4.37
N MET A 153 6.80 7.07 -4.91
CA MET A 153 7.32 6.68 -6.21
C MET A 153 6.56 7.40 -7.31
N ASP A 154 7.28 7.94 -8.27
CA ASP A 154 6.73 8.52 -9.49
C ASP A 154 7.21 7.74 -10.71
N HIS A 155 6.60 8.02 -11.86
CA HIS A 155 6.96 7.43 -13.15
C HIS A 155 7.04 8.49 -14.27
N ALA A 156 7.23 9.76 -13.90
CA ALA A 156 7.34 10.87 -14.85
C ALA A 156 8.58 10.73 -15.75
N GLU A 157 9.69 10.25 -15.19
CA GLU A 157 10.91 9.98 -15.94
C GLU A 157 11.08 8.50 -16.27
N HIS A 158 11.80 8.21 -17.37
CA HIS A 158 11.98 6.84 -17.86
C HIS A 158 12.64 5.91 -16.82
N GLN A 159 13.60 6.40 -16.07
CA GLN A 159 14.28 5.62 -15.02
C GLN A 159 13.37 5.34 -13.84
N GLU A 160 12.56 6.31 -13.44
CA GLU A 160 11.57 6.17 -12.38
C GLU A 160 10.50 5.14 -12.74
N LYS A 161 9.98 5.21 -13.96
CA LYS A 161 9.05 4.21 -14.50
C LYS A 161 9.63 2.80 -14.45
N GLN A 162 10.88 2.60 -14.86
CA GLN A 162 11.53 1.28 -14.80
C GLN A 162 11.68 0.79 -13.36
N ARG A 163 12.06 1.67 -12.43
CA ARG A 163 12.18 1.35 -11.01
C ARG A 163 10.83 0.92 -10.43
N MET A 164 9.77 1.66 -10.73
CA MET A 164 8.43 1.35 -10.26
C MET A 164 7.95 -0.01 -10.79
N GLN A 165 8.10 -0.27 -12.11
CA GLN A 165 7.75 -1.55 -12.70
C GLN A 165 8.55 -2.73 -12.11
N GLN A 166 9.81 -2.54 -11.73
CA GLN A 166 10.59 -3.58 -11.05
C GLN A 166 10.02 -3.88 -9.66
N ARG A 167 9.60 -2.84 -8.92
CA ARG A 167 8.98 -3.01 -7.60
C ARG A 167 7.61 -3.71 -7.71
N GLU A 168 6.77 -3.28 -8.64
CA GLU A 168 5.49 -3.95 -8.93
C GLU A 168 5.68 -5.44 -9.17
N ARG A 169 6.58 -5.82 -10.08
CA ARG A 169 6.88 -7.22 -10.39
C ARG A 169 7.36 -8.01 -9.18
N LEU A 170 8.18 -7.40 -8.32
CA LEU A 170 8.68 -8.05 -7.11
C LEU A 170 7.53 -8.40 -6.17
N TYR A 171 6.62 -7.46 -5.89
CA TYR A 171 5.51 -7.68 -4.98
C TYR A 171 4.48 -8.65 -5.55
N LEU A 172 4.17 -8.53 -6.84
CA LEU A 172 3.22 -9.41 -7.52
C LEU A 172 3.73 -10.87 -7.64
N ALA A 173 5.03 -11.08 -7.81
CA ALA A 173 5.62 -12.42 -7.78
C ALA A 173 5.52 -13.06 -6.38
N ASN A 174 5.77 -12.29 -5.34
CA ASN A 174 5.70 -12.77 -3.95
C ASN A 174 4.28 -13.20 -3.53
N ILE A 175 3.24 -12.57 -4.10
CA ILE A 175 1.84 -12.95 -3.86
C ILE A 175 1.54 -14.31 -4.48
N ALA A 176 1.96 -14.50 -5.72
CA ALA A 176 1.75 -15.75 -6.44
C ALA A 176 2.40 -16.96 -5.72
N GLU A 177 3.57 -16.75 -5.09
CA GLU A 177 4.27 -17.77 -4.32
C GLU A 177 3.61 -18.07 -2.96
N LYS A 178 3.01 -17.07 -2.32
CA LYS A 178 2.37 -17.21 -1.00
C LYS A 178 0.93 -17.75 -1.07
N GLY A 179 0.36 -17.83 -2.27
CA GLY A 179 -1.01 -18.31 -2.48
C GLY A 179 -2.07 -17.34 -1.94
N LEU A 180 -1.73 -16.06 -1.81
CA LEU A 180 -2.65 -14.98 -1.46
C LEU A 180 -3.50 -14.60 -2.65
#